data_f6cc812f9f97a7f48cadb7062e5ba1be
#
_entry.id   f6cc812f9f97a7f48cadb7062e5ba1be
#
_cell.length_a   1.000
_cell.length_b   1.000
_cell.length_c   1.000
_cell.angle_alpha   90.00
_cell.angle_beta   90.00
_cell.angle_gamma   90.00
#
_symmetry.space_group_name_H-M   'P 1'
#
loop_
_entity.id
_entity.type
_entity.pdbx_description
1 polymer ?
#
loop_
_entity_poly.entity_id
_entity_poly.type
_entity_poly.pdbx_seq_one_letter_code
_entity_poly.pdbx_strand_id
1 'polypeptide(L)'
;MSFFEKLYDEHENAKVRFIGFIANDVRYDIGIVYSNMFFGKPLVICMQSNQCILLDRQDVLYPNQLKYLCKLKSDEEAMKLADYLSDLLPHPSIEESYD
;
A
#
# COMPACT_ATOMS: atom_id res chain seq x y z
N MET A 1 -26.98 -17.06 18.95
CA MET A 1 -26.45 -15.70 19.04
C MET A 1 -25.24 -15.54 18.14
N SER A 2 -25.18 -14.45 17.43
CA SER A 2 -24.04 -14.17 16.55
C SER A 2 -23.09 -13.20 17.26
N PHE A 3 -21.79 -13.50 17.20
CA PHE A 3 -20.77 -12.60 17.69
C PHE A 3 -20.30 -11.63 16.62
N PHE A 4 -20.76 -11.80 15.40
CA PHE A 4 -20.33 -10.98 14.28
C PHE A 4 -21.53 -10.22 13.74
N GLU A 5 -21.32 -8.95 13.49
CA GLU A 5 -22.32 -8.10 12.90
C GLU A 5 -21.78 -7.67 11.54
N LYS A 6 -22.42 -8.12 10.46
CA LYS A 6 -21.96 -7.81 9.13
C LYS A 6 -22.22 -6.35 8.81
N LEU A 7 -21.20 -5.60 8.45
CA LEU A 7 -21.32 -4.21 8.06
C LEU A 7 -21.46 -4.07 6.55
N TYR A 8 -20.76 -4.88 5.80
CA TYR A 8 -20.89 -4.89 4.35
C TYR A 8 -20.30 -6.18 3.81
N ASP A 9 -20.58 -6.42 2.55
CA ASP A 9 -20.08 -7.59 1.84
C ASP A 9 -20.03 -7.18 0.37
N GLU A 10 -18.90 -6.66 -0.05
CA GLU A 10 -18.74 -6.08 -1.38
C GLU A 10 -17.68 -6.82 -2.15
N HIS A 11 -17.81 -6.80 -3.47
CA HIS A 11 -16.75 -7.28 -4.33
C HIS A 11 -16.56 -6.30 -5.47
N GLU A 12 -15.36 -6.29 -6.06
CA GLU A 12 -15.09 -5.41 -7.18
C GLU A 12 -14.03 -6.02 -8.07
N ASN A 13 -14.01 -5.54 -9.30
CA ASN A 13 -12.92 -5.84 -10.21
C ASN A 13 -11.90 -4.74 -10.07
N ALA A 14 -10.69 -5.09 -9.69
CA ALA A 14 -9.66 -4.09 -9.44
C ALA A 14 -8.36 -4.51 -10.13
N LYS A 15 -7.57 -3.52 -10.50
CA LYS A 15 -6.23 -3.79 -11.00
C LYS A 15 -5.33 -4.17 -9.85
N VAL A 16 -4.46 -5.14 -10.10
CA VAL A 16 -3.47 -5.57 -9.12
C VAL A 16 -2.12 -5.55 -9.79
N ARG A 17 -1.14 -4.98 -9.11
CA ARG A 17 0.24 -4.94 -9.60
C ARG A 17 1.12 -5.67 -8.60
N PHE A 18 1.99 -6.54 -9.12
CA PHE A 18 2.96 -7.23 -8.28
C PHE A 18 4.35 -6.77 -8.67
N ILE A 19 5.15 -6.40 -7.69
CA ILE A 19 6.48 -5.87 -7.89
C ILE A 19 7.44 -6.62 -7.01
N GLY A 20 8.52 -7.14 -7.62
CA GLY A 20 9.56 -7.81 -6.87
C GLY A 20 10.85 -7.03 -6.99
N PHE A 21 11.59 -6.92 -5.89
CA PHE A 21 12.88 -6.27 -5.91
C PHE A 21 13.79 -6.84 -4.82
N ILE A 22 15.07 -6.55 -4.95
CA ILE A 22 16.06 -6.99 -3.98
C ILE A 22 16.74 -5.76 -3.42
N ALA A 23 16.82 -5.68 -2.10
CA ALA A 23 17.51 -4.62 -1.41
C ALA A 23 18.34 -5.25 -0.29
N ASN A 24 19.67 -4.97 -0.30
CA ASN A 24 20.58 -5.51 0.70
C ASN A 24 20.50 -7.03 0.81
N ASP A 25 20.46 -7.68 -0.35
CA ASP A 25 20.38 -9.14 -0.47
C ASP A 25 19.08 -9.75 0.07
N VAL A 26 18.08 -8.92 0.34
CA VAL A 26 16.78 -9.40 0.77
C VAL A 26 15.79 -9.17 -0.35
N ARG A 27 15.01 -10.20 -0.65
CA ARG A 27 13.96 -10.12 -1.66
C ARG A 27 12.68 -9.60 -1.04
N TYR A 28 12.03 -8.70 -1.75
CA TYR A 28 10.72 -8.18 -1.35
C TYR A 28 9.75 -8.32 -2.52
N ASP A 29 8.56 -8.79 -2.22
CA ASP A 29 7.47 -8.87 -3.19
C ASP A 29 6.31 -8.04 -2.64
N ILE A 30 5.88 -7.07 -3.41
CA ILE A 30 4.83 -6.15 -2.99
C ILE A 30 3.67 -6.26 -3.96
N GLY A 31 2.46 -6.37 -3.41
CA GLY A 31 1.24 -6.31 -4.19
C GLY A 31 0.54 -4.99 -3.94
N ILE A 32 0.00 -4.41 -5.01
CA ILE A 32 -0.79 -3.18 -4.90
C ILE A 32 -2.15 -3.46 -5.52
N VAL A 33 -3.20 -3.31 -4.72
CA VAL A 33 -4.58 -3.48 -5.17
C VAL A 33 -5.19 -2.10 -5.31
N TYR A 34 -5.53 -1.72 -6.53
CA TYR A 34 -6.11 -0.40 -6.82
C TYR A 34 -7.62 -0.48 -6.65
N SER A 35 -8.06 -0.39 -5.42
CA SER A 35 -9.47 -0.50 -5.06
C SER A 35 -10.11 0.88 -5.03
N ASN A 36 -11.41 0.92 -5.33
CA ASN A 36 -12.20 2.15 -5.16
C ASN A 36 -12.79 2.26 -3.77
N MET A 37 -12.63 1.23 -2.96
CA MET A 37 -13.03 1.29 -1.56
C MET A 37 -12.01 2.07 -0.76
N PHE A 38 -12.31 2.37 0.46
CA PHE A 38 -11.37 3.00 1.38
C PHE A 38 -10.81 4.32 0.83
N PHE A 39 -11.73 5.17 0.33
CA PHE A 39 -11.40 6.52 -0.13
C PHE A 39 -10.45 6.54 -1.33
N GLY A 40 -10.45 5.46 -2.09
CA GLY A 40 -9.61 5.40 -3.28
C GLY A 40 -8.15 5.14 -3.02
N LYS A 41 -7.77 4.88 -1.77
CA LYS A 41 -6.40 4.52 -1.46
C LYS A 41 -6.14 3.06 -1.81
N PRO A 42 -5.07 2.78 -2.55
CA PRO A 42 -4.75 1.38 -2.83
C PRO A 42 -4.26 0.66 -1.59
N LEU A 43 -4.48 -0.64 -1.61
CA LEU A 43 -4.00 -1.52 -0.55
C LEU A 43 -2.61 -2.02 -0.97
N VAL A 44 -1.62 -1.76 -0.14
CA VAL A 44 -0.25 -2.17 -0.41
C VAL A 44 0.12 -3.29 0.56
N ILE A 45 0.54 -4.40 0.00
CA ILE A 45 0.80 -5.62 0.77
C ILE A 45 2.27 -6.01 0.60
N CYS A 46 2.96 -6.22 1.72
CA CYS A 46 4.31 -6.76 1.68
C CYS A 46 4.22 -8.25 2.02
N MET A 47 4.57 -9.09 1.06
CA MET A 47 4.38 -10.53 1.21
C MET A 47 5.27 -11.12 2.31
N GLN A 48 6.51 -10.64 2.40
CA GLN A 48 7.46 -11.22 3.34
C GLN A 48 7.10 -10.93 4.80
N SER A 49 6.50 -9.78 5.05
CA SER A 49 6.16 -9.39 6.41
C SER A 49 4.72 -9.71 6.79
N ASN A 50 3.90 -10.12 5.82
CA ASN A 50 2.47 -10.35 6.02
C ASN A 50 1.73 -9.11 6.51
N GLN A 51 2.23 -7.93 6.16
CA GLN A 51 1.59 -6.67 6.55
C GLN A 51 0.96 -6.03 5.33
N CYS A 52 -0.12 -5.30 5.56
CA CYS A 52 -0.72 -4.49 4.51
C CYS A 52 -1.26 -3.20 5.10
N ILE A 53 -1.20 -2.15 4.30
CA ILE A 53 -1.72 -0.84 4.70
C ILE A 53 -2.28 -0.13 3.47
N LEU A 54 -3.13 0.84 3.72
CA LEU A 54 -3.64 1.70 2.66
C LEU A 54 -2.68 2.86 2.48
N LEU A 55 -2.23 3.07 1.24
CA LEU A 55 -1.27 4.14 0.96
C LEU A 55 -1.66 4.87 -0.32
N ASP A 56 -1.64 6.19 -0.27
CA ASP A 56 -1.67 6.99 -1.48
C ASP A 56 -0.30 7.65 -1.67
N ARG A 57 -0.16 8.48 -2.71
CA ARG A 57 1.13 9.09 -2.99
C ARG A 57 1.59 10.01 -1.86
N GLN A 58 0.66 10.66 -1.18
CA GLN A 58 1.02 11.55 -0.10
C GLN A 58 1.55 10.79 1.11
N ASP A 59 1.00 9.60 1.36
CA ASP A 59 1.44 8.80 2.50
C ASP A 59 2.91 8.39 2.39
N VAL A 60 3.43 8.18 1.18
CA VAL A 60 4.82 7.74 1.04
C VAL A 60 5.81 8.87 1.25
N LEU A 61 5.34 10.11 1.41
CA LEU A 61 6.22 11.19 1.85
C LEU A 61 6.71 10.98 3.28
N TYR A 62 6.05 10.09 4.01
CA TYR A 62 6.39 9.79 5.39
C TYR A 62 6.82 8.32 5.45
N PRO A 63 8.08 8.03 5.22
CA PRO A 63 8.53 6.65 5.00
C PRO A 63 8.43 5.72 6.21
N ASN A 64 8.06 6.24 7.37
CA ASN A 64 7.90 5.38 8.54
C ASN A 64 6.89 4.26 8.32
N GLN A 65 5.82 4.55 7.56
CA GLN A 65 4.82 3.53 7.28
C GLN A 65 5.39 2.41 6.43
N LEU A 66 6.25 2.77 5.46
CA LEU A 66 6.88 1.77 4.63
C LEU A 66 7.89 0.94 5.41
N LYS A 67 8.60 1.59 6.32
CA LYS A 67 9.54 0.90 7.17
C LYS A 67 8.83 -0.16 8.00
N TYR A 68 7.67 0.18 8.53
CA TYR A 68 6.85 -0.75 9.28
C TYR A 68 6.30 -1.86 8.38
N LEU A 69 5.77 -1.49 7.22
CA LEU A 69 5.11 -2.43 6.32
C LEU A 69 6.05 -3.58 5.92
N CYS A 70 7.25 -3.25 5.50
CA CYS A 70 8.20 -4.24 5.03
C CYS A 70 9.24 -4.61 6.05
N LYS A 71 9.13 -4.09 7.27
CA LYS A 71 10.09 -4.32 8.35
C LYS A 71 11.50 -3.97 7.90
N LEU A 72 11.62 -2.82 7.26
CA LEU A 72 12.91 -2.35 6.76
C LEU A 72 13.78 -1.91 7.93
N LYS A 73 15.08 -2.08 7.76
CA LYS A 73 16.01 -1.85 8.86
C LYS A 73 16.50 -0.42 8.96
N SER A 74 16.38 0.36 7.89
CA SER A 74 16.90 1.72 7.89
C SER A 74 15.91 2.66 7.23
N ASP A 75 16.04 3.94 7.58
CA ASP A 75 15.28 4.99 6.93
C ASP A 75 15.67 5.15 5.46
N GLU A 76 16.94 4.87 5.15
CA GLU A 76 17.41 4.97 3.78
C GLU A 76 16.69 3.97 2.87
N GLU A 77 16.53 2.74 3.34
CA GLU A 77 15.78 1.75 2.58
C GLU A 77 14.34 2.19 2.39
N ALA A 78 13.73 2.74 3.43
CA ALA A 78 12.36 3.20 3.36
C ALA A 78 12.20 4.35 2.37
N MET A 79 13.16 5.26 2.33
CA MET A 79 13.12 6.37 1.39
C MET A 79 13.27 5.91 -0.05
N LYS A 80 14.11 4.93 -0.29
CA LYS A 80 14.27 4.38 -1.64
C LYS A 80 13.01 3.68 -2.09
N LEU A 81 12.37 2.95 -1.20
CA LEU A 81 11.10 2.31 -1.51
C LEU A 81 10.02 3.35 -1.77
N ALA A 82 10.01 4.42 -0.98
CA ALA A 82 9.05 5.50 -1.17
C ALA A 82 9.19 6.13 -2.55
N ASP A 83 10.42 6.40 -2.98
CA ASP A 83 10.65 6.93 -4.31
C ASP A 83 10.12 6.01 -5.38
N TYR A 84 10.35 4.73 -5.22
CA TYR A 84 9.92 3.75 -6.19
C TYR A 84 8.39 3.66 -6.25
N LEU A 85 7.74 3.68 -5.10
CA LEU A 85 6.29 3.53 -5.03
C LEU A 85 5.55 4.82 -5.40
N SER A 86 6.17 5.97 -5.24
CA SER A 86 5.47 7.24 -5.43
C SER A 86 4.85 7.35 -6.82
N ASP A 87 5.50 6.82 -7.84
CA ASP A 87 4.99 6.88 -9.20
C ASP A 87 3.89 5.87 -9.45
N LEU A 88 3.72 4.90 -8.57
CA LEU A 88 2.75 3.83 -8.73
C LEU A 88 1.47 4.08 -7.94
N LEU A 89 1.48 5.07 -7.06
CA LEU A 89 0.35 5.35 -6.18
C LEU A 89 -0.37 6.61 -6.64
N PRO A 90 -1.70 6.63 -6.53
CA PRO A 90 -2.47 7.79 -6.94
C PRO A 90 -2.38 8.91 -5.92
N HIS A 91 -2.71 10.10 -6.35
CA HIS A 91 -2.92 11.22 -5.44
C HIS A 91 -4.11 10.93 -4.54
N PRO A 92 -4.23 11.59 -3.39
CA PRO A 92 -5.40 11.42 -2.53
C PRO A 92 -6.68 11.65 -3.30
N SER A 93 -7.68 10.81 -3.04
CA SER A 93 -8.93 10.87 -3.78
C SER A 93 -9.69 12.17 -3.57
N ILE A 94 -9.42 12.84 -2.47
CA ILE A 94 -10.10 14.11 -2.20
C ILE A 94 -9.77 15.16 -3.25
N GLU A 95 -8.61 15.06 -3.87
CA GLU A 95 -8.22 16.00 -4.92
C GLU A 95 -9.10 15.85 -6.16
N GLU A 96 -9.59 14.66 -6.38
CA GLU A 96 -10.40 14.37 -7.56
C GLU A 96 -11.80 14.88 -7.43
N SER A 97 -12.25 15.14 -6.23
CA SER A 97 -13.62 15.56 -6.00
C SER A 97 -13.91 16.97 -6.48
N TYR A 98 -12.88 17.70 -6.83
CA TYR A 98 -13.04 19.06 -7.33
C TYR A 98 -13.25 19.14 -8.83
N ASP A 99 -13.14 18.05 -9.51
CA ASP A 99 -13.29 18.00 -10.97
C ASP A 99 -14.74 17.85 -11.42
#